data_1c5164a72f619bf7300366697c4e96f2
#
_entry.id   1c5164a72f619bf7300366697c4e96f2
#
_cell.length_a   1.000
_cell.length_b   1.000
_cell.length_c   1.000
_cell.angle_alpha   90.00
_cell.angle_beta   90.00
_cell.angle_gamma   90.00
#
_symmetry.space_group_name_H-M   'P 1'
#
loop_
_entity.id
_entity.type
_entity.pdbx_description
1 polymer ?
#
loop_
_entity_poly.entity_id
_entity_poly.type
_entity_poly.pdbx_seq_one_letter_code
_entity_poly.pdbx_strand_id
1 'polypeptide(L)' 'MEEVIVPDCTYAVFECRGKIPFSVQDMTRRLYGEWLPNSGYEWANAPDIERYFDGDPTSEEYVCELWLPVRIKEREGR' A
#
# COMPACT_ATOMS: atom_id res chain seq x y z
N MET A 1 6.43 -3.46 6.39
CA MET A 1 5.62 -3.84 5.23
C MET A 1 5.35 -5.33 5.28
N GLU A 2 4.16 -5.73 4.96
CA GLU A 2 3.72 -7.12 5.01
C GLU A 2 3.28 -7.55 3.63
N GLU A 3 3.54 -8.79 3.24
CA GLU A 3 3.08 -9.31 1.94
C GLU A 3 1.93 -10.26 2.14
N VAL A 4 0.89 -10.10 1.32
CA VAL A 4 -0.24 -11.00 1.28
C VAL A 4 -0.38 -11.49 -0.14
N ILE A 5 -0.35 -12.80 -0.33
CA ILE A 5 -0.41 -13.41 -1.64
C ILE A 5 -1.78 -14.03 -1.82
N VAL A 6 -2.48 -13.60 -2.86
CA VAL A 6 -3.74 -14.19 -3.27
C VAL A 6 -3.52 -14.82 -4.65
N PRO A 7 -4.46 -15.64 -5.13
CA PRO A 7 -4.18 -16.45 -6.31
C PRO A 7 -3.58 -15.71 -7.49
N ASP A 8 -4.01 -14.48 -7.74
CA ASP A 8 -3.55 -13.79 -8.94
C ASP A 8 -2.80 -12.52 -8.65
N CYS A 9 -2.43 -12.28 -7.39
CA CYS A 9 -1.83 -10.99 -7.06
C CYS A 9 -1.11 -11.07 -5.72
N THR A 10 -0.02 -10.32 -5.61
CA THR A 10 0.67 -10.11 -4.35
C THR A 10 0.42 -8.66 -3.93
N TYR A 11 0.07 -8.47 -2.68
CA TYR A 11 -0.16 -7.15 -2.12
C TYR A 11 0.89 -6.84 -1.07
N ALA A 12 1.45 -5.65 -1.15
CA ALA A 12 2.27 -5.11 -0.07
C ALA A 12 1.35 -4.32 0.83
N VAL A 13 1.37 -4.63 2.13
CA VAL A 13 0.42 -4.08 3.09
C VAL A 13 1.12 -3.05 3.96
N PHE A 14 0.55 -1.87 4.04
CA PHE A 14 1.12 -0.76 4.81
C PHE A 14 0.10 -0.25 5.81
N GLU A 15 0.55 -0.03 7.03
CA GLU A 15 -0.32 0.53 8.05
C GLU A 15 -0.35 2.05 7.89
N CYS A 16 -1.56 2.61 7.91
CA CYS A 16 -1.78 4.05 7.87
C CYS A 16 -2.34 4.47 9.21
N ARG A 17 -1.71 5.42 9.86
CA ARG A 17 -2.16 5.91 11.16
C ARG A 17 -2.44 7.39 11.05
N GLY A 18 -3.62 7.80 11.48
CA GLY A 18 -4.02 9.19 11.45
C GLY A 18 -5.43 9.37 10.93
N LYS A 19 -5.85 10.61 10.88
CA LYS A 19 -7.20 10.97 10.44
C LYS A 19 -7.42 10.59 8.98
N ILE A 20 -8.61 10.08 8.70
CA ILE A 20 -9.03 9.78 7.34
C ILE A 20 -9.64 11.06 6.75
N PRO A 21 -9.38 11.40 5.48
CA PRO A 21 -8.65 10.61 4.48
C PRO A 21 -7.14 10.91 4.41
N PHE A 22 -6.66 11.81 5.25
CA PHE A 22 -5.30 12.36 5.11
C PHE A 22 -4.22 11.30 5.23
N SER A 23 -4.37 10.36 6.16
CA SER A 23 -3.35 9.34 6.37
C SER A 23 -3.22 8.44 5.14
N VAL A 24 -4.32 8.11 4.49
CA VAL A 24 -4.30 7.26 3.30
C VAL A 24 -3.75 8.03 2.11
N GLN A 25 -4.15 9.30 1.96
CA GLN A 25 -3.65 10.11 0.86
C GLN A 25 -2.14 10.32 0.97
N ASP A 26 -1.66 10.57 2.18
CA ASP A 26 -0.24 10.78 2.41
C ASP A 26 0.54 9.50 2.14
N MET A 27 0.03 8.37 2.61
CA MET A 27 0.68 7.08 2.39
C MET A 27 0.74 6.76 0.92
N THR A 28 -0.36 6.97 0.20
CA THR A 28 -0.41 6.71 -1.24
C THR A 28 0.66 7.52 -1.96
N ARG A 29 0.78 8.80 -1.63
CA ARG A 29 1.77 9.66 -2.27
C ARG A 29 3.18 9.16 -1.99
N ARG A 30 3.45 8.74 -0.77
CA ARG A 30 4.77 8.23 -0.41
C ARG A 30 5.08 6.91 -1.09
N LEU A 31 4.09 6.03 -1.18
CA LEU A 31 4.31 4.72 -1.78
C LEU A 31 4.62 4.82 -3.26
N TYR A 32 3.84 5.61 -3.99
CA TYR A 32 4.06 5.74 -5.42
C TYR A 32 5.27 6.62 -5.74
N GLY A 33 5.52 7.63 -4.91
CA GLY A 33 6.59 8.58 -5.17
C GLY A 33 7.96 8.15 -4.67
N GLU A 34 8.00 7.36 -3.60
CA GLU A 34 9.27 7.03 -2.96
C GLU A 34 9.50 5.54 -2.80
N TRP A 35 8.52 4.83 -2.23
CA TRP A 35 8.76 3.43 -1.91
C TRP A 35 8.81 2.56 -3.15
N LEU A 36 7.81 2.67 -4.01
CA LEU A 36 7.71 1.79 -5.16
C LEU A 36 8.90 1.93 -6.11
N PRO A 37 9.32 3.15 -6.46
CA PRO A 37 10.47 3.29 -7.37
C PRO A 37 11.77 2.69 -6.82
N ASN A 38 11.89 2.59 -5.50
CA ASN A 38 13.11 2.12 -4.86
C ASN A 38 13.02 0.71 -4.32
N SER A 39 11.89 0.03 -4.53
CA SER A 39 11.61 -1.21 -3.81
C SER A 39 12.02 -2.47 -4.57
N GLY A 40 12.23 -2.38 -5.86
CA GLY A 40 12.40 -3.57 -6.68
C GLY A 40 11.09 -4.19 -7.13
N TYR A 41 9.98 -3.60 -6.72
CA TYR A 41 8.65 -3.99 -7.17
C TYR A 41 8.12 -2.99 -8.16
N GLU A 42 7.12 -3.41 -8.90
CA GLU A 42 6.35 -2.49 -9.74
C GLU A 42 4.87 -2.75 -9.50
N TRP A 43 4.05 -1.78 -9.87
CA TRP A 43 2.60 -1.87 -9.71
C TRP A 43 2.08 -3.01 -10.57
N ALA A 44 1.23 -3.86 -10.00
CA ALA A 44 0.77 -5.07 -10.67
C ALA A 44 -0.48 -4.85 -11.52
N ASN A 45 -0.88 -3.60 -11.72
CA ASN A 45 -2.00 -3.26 -12.60
C ASN A 45 -3.32 -3.85 -12.11
N ALA A 46 -3.53 -3.75 -10.81
CA ALA A 46 -4.75 -4.18 -10.15
C ALA A 46 -5.19 -3.08 -9.19
N PRO A 47 -6.43 -3.09 -8.71
CA PRO A 47 -6.87 -2.05 -7.79
C PRO A 47 -6.17 -2.12 -6.43
N ASP A 48 -5.86 -0.97 -5.86
CA ASP A 48 -5.43 -0.89 -4.48
C ASP A 48 -6.60 -1.27 -3.59
N ILE A 49 -6.30 -1.80 -2.40
CA ILE A 49 -7.32 -2.14 -1.42
C ILE A 49 -7.08 -1.31 -0.18
N GLU A 50 -8.15 -0.72 0.34
CA GLU A 50 -8.10 0.00 1.61
C GLU A 50 -8.90 -0.81 2.61
N ARG A 51 -8.28 -1.14 3.74
CA ARG A 51 -8.93 -1.93 4.76
C ARG A 51 -9.06 -1.09 6.01
N TYR A 52 -10.30 -0.85 6.43
CA TYR A 52 -10.59 0.00 7.57
C TYR A 52 -10.98 -0.86 8.77
N PHE A 53 -10.53 -0.43 9.94
CA PHE A 53 -10.83 -1.12 11.17
C PHE A 53 -11.80 -0.30 12.02
N ASP A 54 -12.34 -0.91 13.06
CA ASP A 54 -13.18 -0.20 13.99
C ASP A 54 -12.39 0.91 14.65
N GLY A 55 -13.09 1.99 15.00
CA GLY A 55 -12.46 3.11 15.66
C GLY A 55 -13.01 4.41 15.13
N ASP A 56 -12.41 5.50 15.57
CA ASP A 56 -12.83 6.85 15.20
C ASP A 56 -11.97 7.36 14.05
N PRO A 57 -12.51 7.42 12.82
CA PRO A 57 -11.71 7.84 11.66
C PRO A 57 -11.28 9.30 11.72
N THR A 58 -11.81 10.08 12.65
CA THR A 58 -11.35 11.47 12.82
C THR A 58 -10.22 11.59 13.83
N SER A 59 -9.83 10.49 14.46
CA SER A 59 -8.76 10.48 15.46
C SER A 59 -7.41 10.37 14.78
N GLU A 60 -6.42 11.02 15.39
CA GLU A 60 -5.04 10.90 14.91
C GLU A 60 -4.45 9.53 15.24
N GLU A 61 -5.13 8.74 16.06
CA GLU A 61 -4.72 7.38 16.39
C GLU A 61 -5.39 6.33 15.54
N TYR A 62 -6.25 6.72 14.62
CA TYR A 62 -6.97 5.77 13.80
C TYR A 62 -6.02 4.99 12.90
N VAL A 63 -6.24 3.69 12.79
CA VAL A 63 -5.38 2.81 12.01
C VAL A 63 -6.20 2.16 10.90
N CYS A 64 -5.65 2.16 9.71
CA CYS A 64 -6.19 1.37 8.61
C CYS A 64 -5.02 0.82 7.82
N GLU A 65 -5.32 0.04 6.78
CA GLU A 65 -4.29 -0.55 5.94
C GLU A 65 -4.51 -0.16 4.50
N LEU A 66 -3.41 0.08 3.80
CA LEU A 66 -3.42 0.27 2.36
C LEU A 66 -2.67 -0.91 1.74
N TRP A 67 -3.34 -1.62 0.85
CA TRP A 67 -2.80 -2.80 0.18
C TRP A 67 -2.48 -2.41 -1.25
N LEU A 68 -1.20 -2.43 -1.58
CA LEU A 68 -0.72 -2.03 -2.89
C LEU A 68 -0.40 -3.28 -3.70
N PRO A 69 -1.05 -3.47 -4.86
CA PRO A 69 -0.76 -4.66 -5.67
C PRO A 69 0.60 -4.49 -6.36
N VAL A 70 1.47 -5.47 -6.18
CA VAL A 70 2.83 -5.38 -6.65
C VAL A 70 3.26 -6.68 -7.30
N ARG A 71 4.29 -6.59 -8.12
CA ARG A 71 4.97 -7.76 -8.64
C ARG A 71 6.46 -7.43 -8.71
N ILE A 72 7.29 -8.47 -8.73
CA ILE A 72 8.72 -8.27 -8.79
C ILE A 72 9.05 -7.67 -10.15
N LYS A 73 9.84 -6.60 -10.12
CA LYS A 73 10.22 -5.92 -11.33
C LYS A 73 11.27 -6.74 -12.07
N GLU A 74 10.99 -7.07 -13.32
CA GLU A 74 11.93 -7.82 -14.11
C GLU A 74 13.08 -6.93 -14.54
N ARG A 75 14.26 -7.53 -14.59
CA ARG A 75 15.44 -6.79 -14.99
C ARG A 75 15.75 -7.15 -16.41
N GLU A 76 15.81 -6.14 -17.24
CA GLU A 76 16.12 -6.36 -18.62
C GLU A 76 17.60 -6.63 -18.82
N GLY A 77 17.91 -7.23 -19.94
CA GLY A 77 19.29 -7.47 -20.28
C GLY A 77 19.90 -8.63 -19.55
N ARG A 78 19.08 -9.45 -19.03
CA ARG A 78 19.60 -10.44 -18.19
C ARG A 78 19.55 -11.75 -18.84
#